data_c6f9226bcebee40831ca9cafa3b696fb
#
_entry.id   c6f9226bcebee40831ca9cafa3b696fb
#
_cell.length_a   1.000
_cell.length_b   1.000
_cell.length_c   1.000
_cell.angle_alpha   90.00
_cell.angle_beta   90.00
_cell.angle_gamma   90.00
#
_symmetry.space_group_name_H-M   'P 1'
#
loop_
_entity.id
_entity.type
_entity.pdbx_description
1 polymer ?
#
loop_
_entity_poly.entity_id
_entity_poly.type
_entity_poly.pdbx_seq_one_letter_code
_entity_poly.pdbx_strand_id
1 'polypeptide(L)'
;MNNNNDKIQELIDRKEIYEVLVKYCQGVDRCDVELLKSVYHEDAQDDHGMFKGKGVDFAEWIVEWEKENLDMGQHVIGNFSCDLQGDIAFCETYCISFSGDKSGKNATVYNRYIDRFEKRDNSWKIADRLVVLDLTRTDEPSEPFGDVPGWDFTWGKRDKTDPMYKR
;
A
#
# COMPACT_ATOMS: atom_id res chain seq x y z
N MET A 1 -9.85 8.20 36.72
CA MET A 1 -10.11 7.08 35.84
C MET A 1 -9.02 6.99 34.81
N ASN A 2 -8.55 5.82 34.50
CA ASN A 2 -7.18 5.44 34.12
C ASN A 2 -6.63 6.08 32.82
N ASN A 3 -5.98 7.23 32.93
CA ASN A 3 -5.24 7.91 31.86
C ASN A 3 -4.21 6.99 31.12
N ASN A 4 -3.79 5.87 31.74
CA ASN A 4 -2.87 4.92 31.12
C ASN A 4 -3.57 3.92 30.18
N ASN A 5 -4.78 3.45 30.51
CA ASN A 5 -5.50 2.52 29.64
C ASN A 5 -5.93 3.21 28.33
N ASP A 6 -6.34 4.47 28.42
CA ASP A 6 -6.73 5.25 27.24
C ASP A 6 -5.52 5.48 26.31
N LYS A 7 -4.34 5.80 26.89
CA LYS A 7 -3.10 5.94 26.10
C LYS A 7 -2.64 4.64 25.47
N ILE A 8 -2.80 3.51 26.17
CA ILE A 8 -2.45 2.20 25.63
C ILE A 8 -3.38 1.86 24.47
N GLN A 9 -4.69 2.13 24.61
CA GLN A 9 -5.64 1.90 23.52
C GLN A 9 -5.32 2.77 22.30
N GLU A 10 -4.99 4.05 22.51
CA GLU A 10 -4.57 4.93 21.42
C GLU A 10 -3.32 4.38 20.69
N LEU A 11 -2.34 3.87 21.39
CA LEU A 11 -1.15 3.25 20.78
C LEU A 11 -1.51 2.00 19.96
N ILE A 12 -2.42 1.17 20.49
CA ILE A 12 -2.92 -0.01 19.78
C ILE A 12 -3.63 0.41 18.50
N ASP A 13 -4.55 1.37 18.58
CA ASP A 13 -5.31 1.85 17.41
C ASP A 13 -4.37 2.43 16.32
N ARG A 14 -3.40 3.24 16.71
CA ARG A 14 -2.37 3.76 15.77
C ARG A 14 -1.56 2.64 15.12
N LYS A 15 -1.21 1.61 15.86
CA LYS A 15 -0.48 0.44 15.33
C LYS A 15 -1.36 -0.35 14.37
N GLU A 16 -2.61 -0.58 14.69
CA GLU A 16 -3.57 -1.27 13.82
C GLU A 16 -3.78 -0.52 12.51
N ILE A 17 -3.96 0.81 12.55
CA ILE A 17 -4.06 1.66 11.36
C ILE A 17 -2.79 1.54 10.50
N TYR A 18 -1.62 1.60 11.12
CA TYR A 18 -0.35 1.44 10.39
C TYR A 18 -0.24 0.05 9.73
N GLU A 19 -0.72 -1.02 10.39
CA GLU A 19 -0.77 -2.36 9.80
C GLU A 19 -1.71 -2.45 8.58
N VAL A 20 -2.79 -1.67 8.55
CA VAL A 20 -3.66 -1.57 7.36
C VAL A 20 -2.87 -0.98 6.18
N LEU A 21 -2.08 0.07 6.42
CA LEU A 21 -1.21 0.67 5.38
C LEU A 21 -0.16 -0.33 4.87
N VAL A 22 0.47 -1.09 5.77
CA VAL A 22 1.44 -2.14 5.39
C VAL A 22 0.77 -3.23 4.54
N LYS A 23 -0.42 -3.69 4.94
CA LYS A 23 -1.19 -4.68 4.17
C LYS A 23 -1.60 -4.16 2.79
N TYR A 24 -1.97 -2.87 2.71
CA TYR A 24 -2.26 -2.22 1.43
C TYR A 24 -1.05 -2.33 0.50
N CYS A 25 0.13 -1.89 0.95
CA CYS A 25 1.37 -1.96 0.16
C CYS A 25 1.67 -3.41 -0.27
N GLN A 26 1.57 -4.36 0.65
CA GLN A 26 1.78 -5.78 0.32
C GLN A 26 0.77 -6.31 -0.71
N GLY A 27 -0.50 -5.89 -0.61
CA GLY A 27 -1.56 -6.28 -1.53
C GLY A 27 -1.27 -5.81 -2.95
N VAL A 28 -0.88 -4.55 -3.11
CA VAL A 28 -0.50 -3.98 -4.41
C VAL A 28 0.78 -4.63 -4.93
N ASP A 29 1.87 -4.63 -4.14
CA ASP A 29 3.19 -5.12 -4.57
C ASP A 29 3.17 -6.61 -4.98
N ARG A 30 2.27 -7.41 -4.43
CA ARG A 30 2.15 -8.84 -4.71
C ARG A 30 0.95 -9.20 -5.58
N CYS A 31 0.25 -8.18 -6.09
CA CYS A 31 -0.98 -8.37 -6.86
C CYS A 31 -1.97 -9.29 -6.15
N ASP A 32 -2.09 -9.15 -4.81
CA ASP A 32 -2.97 -9.92 -3.95
C ASP A 32 -4.28 -9.18 -3.75
N VAL A 33 -5.23 -9.40 -4.65
CA VAL A 33 -6.50 -8.68 -4.67
C VAL A 33 -7.30 -8.87 -3.38
N GLU A 34 -7.27 -10.08 -2.79
CA GLU A 34 -8.03 -10.36 -1.56
C GLU A 34 -7.41 -9.63 -0.35
N LEU A 35 -6.08 -9.61 -0.25
CA LEU A 35 -5.39 -8.82 0.76
C LEU A 35 -5.70 -7.34 0.61
N LEU A 36 -5.67 -6.83 -0.63
CA LEU A 36 -5.93 -5.43 -0.93
C LEU A 36 -7.38 -5.03 -0.63
N LYS A 37 -8.37 -5.86 -0.99
CA LYS A 37 -9.77 -5.63 -0.62
C LYS A 37 -9.98 -5.61 0.90
N SER A 38 -9.24 -6.45 1.63
CA SER A 38 -9.42 -6.59 3.08
C SER A 38 -9.12 -5.31 3.88
N VAL A 39 -8.36 -4.38 3.31
CA VAL A 39 -7.99 -3.12 3.96
C VAL A 39 -9.02 -2.01 3.80
N TYR A 40 -10.01 -2.19 2.93
CA TYR A 40 -11.10 -1.24 2.70
C TYR A 40 -12.39 -1.67 3.40
N HIS A 41 -13.20 -0.70 3.83
CA HIS A 41 -14.62 -0.94 4.06
C HIS A 41 -15.34 -1.10 2.72
N GLU A 42 -16.45 -1.84 2.70
CA GLU A 42 -17.22 -2.11 1.46
C GLU A 42 -17.73 -0.84 0.75
N ASP A 43 -18.00 0.21 1.52
CA ASP A 43 -18.47 1.52 1.06
C ASP A 43 -17.35 2.54 0.88
N ALA A 44 -16.09 2.16 1.14
CA ALA A 44 -14.93 3.04 1.06
C ALA A 44 -14.78 3.65 -0.34
N GLN A 45 -14.35 4.91 -0.37
CA GLN A 45 -14.01 5.61 -1.61
C GLN A 45 -12.50 5.71 -1.76
N ASP A 46 -12.06 5.66 -3.01
CA ASP A 46 -10.63 5.76 -3.38
C ASP A 46 -10.47 6.67 -4.60
N ASP A 47 -9.61 7.67 -4.47
CA ASP A 47 -9.21 8.57 -5.56
C ASP A 47 -7.70 8.49 -5.75
N HIS A 48 -7.28 7.73 -6.75
CA HIS A 48 -5.89 7.63 -7.22
C HIS A 48 -5.60 8.52 -8.45
N GLY A 49 -6.49 9.45 -8.79
CA GLY A 49 -6.36 10.26 -10.00
C GLY A 49 -6.68 9.48 -11.28
N MET A 50 -5.99 8.35 -11.50
CA MET A 50 -6.25 7.45 -12.63
C MET A 50 -7.47 6.53 -12.42
N PHE A 51 -7.89 6.35 -11.18
CA PHE A 51 -9.10 5.64 -10.76
C PHE A 51 -9.83 6.47 -9.71
N LYS A 52 -11.16 6.49 -9.79
CA LYS A 52 -12.03 7.07 -8.76
C LYS A 52 -13.25 6.18 -8.60
N GLY A 53 -13.52 5.73 -7.39
CA GLY A 53 -14.65 4.87 -7.11
C GLY A 53 -14.52 4.14 -5.78
N LYS A 54 -15.15 2.98 -5.67
CA LYS A 54 -15.05 2.18 -4.45
C LYS A 54 -13.65 1.59 -4.29
N GLY A 55 -13.12 1.57 -3.06
CA GLY A 55 -11.81 0.98 -2.76
C GLY A 55 -11.69 -0.50 -3.11
N VAL A 56 -12.79 -1.27 -2.97
CA VAL A 56 -12.83 -2.69 -3.36
C VAL A 56 -12.76 -2.87 -4.88
N ASP A 57 -13.36 -1.96 -5.65
CA ASP A 57 -13.30 -1.98 -7.12
C ASP A 57 -11.91 -1.51 -7.60
N PHE A 58 -11.32 -0.53 -6.90
CA PHE A 58 -9.93 -0.13 -7.13
C PHE A 58 -8.96 -1.32 -6.95
N ALA A 59 -9.16 -2.14 -5.92
CA ALA A 59 -8.31 -3.29 -5.67
C ALA A 59 -8.28 -4.29 -6.84
N GLU A 60 -9.41 -4.54 -7.47
CA GLU A 60 -9.49 -5.39 -8.67
C GLU A 60 -8.79 -4.72 -9.85
N TRP A 61 -9.15 -3.47 -10.12
CA TRP A 61 -8.65 -2.71 -11.25
C TRP A 61 -7.11 -2.56 -11.21
N ILE A 62 -6.55 -2.16 -10.06
CA ILE A 62 -5.10 -1.92 -9.97
C ILE A 62 -4.29 -3.21 -10.12
N VAL A 63 -4.76 -4.31 -9.54
CA VAL A 63 -4.08 -5.60 -9.65
C VAL A 63 -4.06 -6.10 -11.10
N GLU A 64 -5.16 -5.92 -11.84
CA GLU A 64 -5.22 -6.28 -13.25
C GLU A 64 -4.28 -5.39 -14.07
N TRP A 65 -4.36 -4.07 -13.88
CA TRP A 65 -3.52 -3.11 -14.57
C TRP A 65 -2.02 -3.35 -14.33
N GLU A 66 -1.62 -3.62 -13.08
CA GLU A 66 -0.22 -3.85 -12.75
C GLU A 66 0.32 -5.16 -13.34
N LYS A 67 -0.48 -6.23 -13.34
CA LYS A 67 -0.10 -7.50 -13.99
C LYS A 67 0.12 -7.34 -15.49
N GLU A 68 -0.65 -6.46 -16.13
CA GLU A 68 -0.52 -6.20 -17.56
C GLU A 68 0.69 -5.33 -17.90
N ASN A 69 1.02 -4.36 -17.05
CA ASN A 69 1.95 -3.27 -17.39
C ASN A 69 3.30 -3.35 -16.67
N LEU A 70 3.37 -3.97 -15.49
CA LEU A 70 4.55 -3.94 -14.64
C LEU A 70 5.13 -5.33 -14.40
N ASP A 71 6.46 -5.43 -14.41
CA ASP A 71 7.21 -6.61 -13.98
C ASP A 71 7.47 -6.59 -12.47
N MET A 72 7.66 -5.40 -11.89
CA MET A 72 7.87 -5.25 -10.45
C MET A 72 7.19 -3.99 -9.91
N GLY A 73 6.80 -4.03 -8.66
CA GLY A 73 6.31 -2.90 -7.89
C GLY A 73 6.71 -3.02 -6.43
N GLN A 74 7.03 -1.90 -5.81
CA GLN A 74 7.35 -1.85 -4.38
C GLN A 74 6.93 -0.49 -3.81
N HIS A 75 6.16 -0.53 -2.73
CA HIS A 75 5.75 0.65 -1.99
C HIS A 75 6.51 0.75 -0.66
N VAL A 76 7.06 1.93 -0.39
CA VAL A 76 7.76 2.26 0.86
C VAL A 76 7.00 3.41 1.53
N ILE A 77 6.32 3.13 2.64
CA ILE A 77 5.67 4.15 3.45
C ILE A 77 6.69 4.78 4.41
N GLY A 78 6.64 6.10 4.50
CA GLY A 78 7.56 6.90 5.29
C GLY A 78 6.87 7.61 6.46
N ASN A 79 6.92 8.95 6.45
CA ASN A 79 6.31 9.74 7.53
C ASN A 79 4.81 9.45 7.62
N PHE A 80 4.39 9.14 8.83
CA PHE A 80 3.00 8.85 9.16
C PHE A 80 2.52 9.77 10.27
N SER A 81 1.48 10.54 10.00
CA SER A 81 0.75 11.30 10.99
C SER A 81 -0.68 10.77 11.10
N CYS A 82 -1.22 10.80 12.29
CA CYS A 82 -2.54 10.25 12.58
C CYS A 82 -3.22 11.11 13.65
N ASP A 83 -4.34 11.73 13.30
CA ASP A 83 -5.24 12.41 14.23
C ASP A 83 -6.38 11.44 14.55
N LEU A 84 -6.28 10.81 15.73
CA LEU A 84 -7.23 9.80 16.21
C LEU A 84 -8.35 10.46 17.00
N GLN A 85 -9.60 10.25 16.58
CA GLN A 85 -10.82 10.82 17.15
C GLN A 85 -11.84 9.72 17.46
N GLY A 86 -11.61 8.94 18.52
CA GLY A 86 -12.42 7.77 18.85
C GLY A 86 -12.30 6.67 17.79
N ASP A 87 -13.38 6.33 17.14
CA ASP A 87 -13.44 5.30 16.10
C ASP A 87 -13.17 5.85 14.68
N ILE A 88 -12.69 7.09 14.56
CA ILE A 88 -12.30 7.73 13.30
C ILE A 88 -10.85 8.21 13.42
N ALA A 89 -10.07 8.07 12.37
CA ALA A 89 -8.73 8.64 12.28
C ALA A 89 -8.51 9.31 10.93
N PHE A 90 -7.90 10.52 10.96
CA PHE A 90 -7.42 11.21 9.77
C PHE A 90 -5.90 11.10 9.70
N CYS A 91 -5.42 10.51 8.61
CA CYS A 91 -4.01 10.18 8.47
C CYS A 91 -3.41 10.78 7.20
N GLU A 92 -2.17 11.21 7.31
CA GLU A 92 -1.31 11.50 6.17
C GLU A 92 -0.10 10.57 6.21
N THR A 93 0.14 9.88 5.09
CA THR A 93 1.26 8.93 4.96
C THR A 93 2.06 9.24 3.72
N TYR A 94 3.35 9.54 3.87
CA TYR A 94 4.26 9.67 2.73
C TYR A 94 4.54 8.29 2.15
N CYS A 95 4.47 8.19 0.83
CA CYS A 95 4.75 6.96 0.11
C CYS A 95 5.68 7.21 -1.06
N ILE A 96 6.67 6.33 -1.22
CA ILE A 96 7.49 6.26 -2.43
C ILE A 96 7.20 4.90 -3.06
N SER A 97 6.72 4.89 -4.29
CA SER A 97 6.56 3.66 -5.05
C SER A 97 7.59 3.57 -6.17
N PHE A 98 8.17 2.39 -6.27
CA PHE A 98 9.09 2.02 -7.35
C PHE A 98 8.39 1.01 -8.24
N SER A 99 8.48 1.18 -9.55
CA SER A 99 7.94 0.23 -10.51
C SER A 99 8.88 0.04 -11.69
N GLY A 100 8.97 -1.18 -12.17
CA GLY A 100 9.62 -1.51 -13.44
C GLY A 100 8.56 -1.99 -14.42
N ASP A 101 8.50 -1.37 -15.59
CA ASP A 101 7.59 -1.81 -16.65
C ASP A 101 8.19 -2.93 -17.50
N LYS A 102 7.37 -3.55 -18.33
CA LYS A 102 7.78 -4.65 -19.23
C LYS A 102 8.77 -4.25 -20.32
N SER A 103 9.05 -2.95 -20.49
CA SER A 103 10.11 -2.45 -21.38
C SER A 103 11.44 -2.28 -20.66
N GLY A 104 11.48 -2.50 -19.33
CA GLY A 104 12.64 -2.34 -18.48
C GLY A 104 12.83 -0.91 -17.94
N LYS A 105 11.95 0.03 -18.25
CA LYS A 105 11.97 1.37 -17.66
C LYS A 105 11.52 1.32 -16.21
N ASN A 106 12.18 2.12 -15.38
CA ASN A 106 11.83 2.26 -13.99
C ASN A 106 11.15 3.60 -13.73
N ALA A 107 10.10 3.60 -12.93
CA ALA A 107 9.47 4.80 -12.44
C ALA A 107 9.53 4.87 -10.92
N THR A 108 9.76 6.07 -10.42
CA THR A 108 9.64 6.39 -9.00
C THR A 108 8.57 7.45 -8.85
N VAL A 109 7.59 7.18 -8.01
CA VAL A 109 6.48 8.08 -7.70
C VAL A 109 6.56 8.48 -6.23
N TYR A 110 6.57 9.78 -5.98
CA TYR A 110 6.51 10.36 -4.64
C TYR A 110 5.09 10.87 -4.44
N ASN A 111 4.40 10.32 -3.48
CA ASN A 111 3.00 10.65 -3.21
C ASN A 111 2.71 10.67 -1.70
N ARG A 112 1.50 11.11 -1.37
CA ARG A 112 0.96 11.02 -0.02
C ARG A 112 -0.43 10.41 -0.09
N TYR A 113 -0.72 9.52 0.84
CA TYR A 113 -2.06 9.05 1.12
C TYR A 113 -2.68 9.97 2.16
N ILE A 114 -3.83 10.55 1.83
CA ILE A 114 -4.68 11.31 2.74
C ILE A 114 -5.88 10.42 3.01
N ASP A 115 -5.89 9.81 4.17
CA ASP A 115 -6.83 8.75 4.51
C ASP A 115 -7.75 9.16 5.66
N ARG A 116 -9.00 8.75 5.55
CA ARG A 116 -9.90 8.61 6.68
C ARG A 116 -10.09 7.13 6.97
N PHE A 117 -9.65 6.70 8.16
CA PHE A 117 -9.89 5.36 8.69
C PHE A 117 -11.10 5.36 9.60
N GLU A 118 -11.81 4.25 9.65
CA GLU A 118 -12.89 4.01 10.59
C GLU A 118 -12.71 2.64 11.25
N LYS A 119 -13.01 2.60 12.56
CA LYS A 119 -13.07 1.36 13.32
C LYS A 119 -14.53 0.89 13.34
N ARG A 120 -14.80 -0.18 12.59
CA ARG A 120 -16.11 -0.83 12.56
C ARG A 120 -15.92 -2.29 12.96
N ASP A 121 -16.78 -2.81 13.83
CA ASP A 121 -16.68 -4.18 14.34
C ASP A 121 -15.31 -4.53 14.91
N ASN A 122 -14.72 -3.61 15.69
CA ASN A 122 -13.36 -3.68 16.25
C ASN A 122 -12.24 -3.84 15.22
N SER A 123 -12.43 -3.41 13.99
CA SER A 123 -11.41 -3.48 12.91
C SER A 123 -11.25 -2.14 12.23
N TRP A 124 -10.02 -1.63 12.23
CA TRP A 124 -9.66 -0.43 11.46
C TRP A 124 -9.53 -0.77 9.98
N LYS A 125 -10.15 0.03 9.12
CA LYS A 125 -10.00 -0.04 7.66
C LYS A 125 -10.10 1.35 7.05
N ILE A 126 -9.62 1.47 5.81
CA ILE A 126 -9.77 2.68 5.00
C ILE A 126 -11.26 2.86 4.68
N ALA A 127 -11.79 4.04 5.00
CA ALA A 127 -13.15 4.47 4.65
C ALA A 127 -13.13 5.50 3.49
N ASP A 128 -12.02 6.26 3.37
CA ASP A 128 -11.82 7.21 2.29
C ASP A 128 -10.32 7.40 2.05
N ARG A 129 -9.89 7.43 0.81
CA ARG A 129 -8.51 7.69 0.39
C ARG A 129 -8.45 8.70 -0.74
N LEU A 130 -7.59 9.68 -0.60
CA LEU A 130 -7.12 10.55 -1.67
C LEU A 130 -5.61 10.38 -1.83
N VAL A 131 -5.16 10.05 -3.02
CA VAL A 131 -3.72 10.03 -3.34
C VAL A 131 -3.32 11.38 -3.92
N VAL A 132 -2.38 12.04 -3.25
CA VAL A 132 -1.78 13.29 -3.71
C VAL A 132 -0.44 12.98 -4.34
N LEU A 133 -0.30 13.27 -5.63
CA LEU A 133 0.94 13.10 -6.37
C LEU A 133 1.82 14.34 -6.17
N ASP A 134 3.02 14.15 -5.62
CA ASP A 134 3.98 15.24 -5.39
C ASP A 134 5.03 15.34 -6.51
N LEU A 135 5.62 14.22 -6.94
CA LEU A 135 6.66 14.16 -7.97
C LEU A 135 6.70 12.79 -8.62
N THR A 136 7.10 12.76 -9.89
CA THR A 136 7.45 11.52 -10.59
C THR A 136 8.82 11.61 -11.21
N ARG A 137 9.50 10.47 -11.30
CA ARG A 137 10.75 10.30 -12.02
C ARG A 137 10.70 9.01 -12.83
N THR A 138 11.23 9.06 -14.04
CA THR A 138 11.40 7.87 -14.89
C THR A 138 12.87 7.73 -15.25
N ASP A 139 13.41 6.52 -15.11
CA ASP A 139 14.78 6.17 -15.47
C ASP A 139 14.76 5.17 -16.64
N GLU A 140 15.69 5.34 -17.57
CA GLU A 140 15.89 4.40 -18.68
C GLU A 140 16.38 3.03 -18.16
N PRO A 141 16.15 1.94 -18.91
CA PRO A 141 16.62 0.61 -18.53
C PRO A 141 18.13 0.59 -18.24
N SER A 142 18.50 -0.13 -17.19
CA SER A 142 19.91 -0.37 -16.82
C SER A 142 20.17 -1.87 -16.77
N GLU A 143 21.46 -2.25 -16.87
CA GLU A 143 21.87 -3.64 -16.75
C GLU A 143 21.48 -4.21 -15.37
N PRO A 144 20.86 -5.40 -15.32
CA PRO A 144 20.48 -6.03 -14.06
C PRO A 144 21.70 -6.37 -13.22
N PHE A 145 21.77 -5.88 -11.99
CA PHE A 145 22.85 -6.24 -11.05
C PHE A 145 22.84 -7.72 -10.66
N GLY A 146 21.68 -8.38 -10.76
CA GLY A 146 21.49 -9.76 -10.29
C GLY A 146 22.10 -10.86 -11.16
N ASP A 147 22.60 -10.54 -12.33
CA ASP A 147 23.11 -11.53 -13.29
C ASP A 147 24.64 -11.73 -13.16
N VAL A 148 25.10 -11.92 -11.90
CA VAL A 148 26.52 -12.16 -11.60
C VAL A 148 26.77 -13.67 -11.50
N PRO A 149 27.67 -14.23 -12.31
CA PRO A 149 27.99 -15.66 -12.26
C PRO A 149 28.37 -16.15 -10.86
N GLY A 150 27.70 -17.20 -10.39
CA GLY A 150 27.94 -17.79 -9.06
C GLY A 150 27.13 -17.15 -7.93
N TRP A 151 26.27 -16.19 -8.21
CA TRP A 151 25.31 -15.63 -7.27
C TRP A 151 23.91 -16.21 -7.55
N ASP A 152 23.24 -16.66 -6.49
CA ASP A 152 21.90 -17.25 -6.56
C ASP A 152 20.96 -16.46 -5.64
N PHE A 153 20.33 -15.42 -6.20
CA PHE A 153 19.39 -14.58 -5.46
C PHE A 153 17.98 -15.18 -5.47
N THR A 154 17.31 -15.13 -4.34
CA THR A 154 15.87 -15.37 -4.29
C THR A 154 15.15 -14.12 -4.77
N TRP A 155 14.54 -14.18 -5.93
CA TRP A 155 13.78 -13.09 -6.50
C TRP A 155 12.36 -13.02 -5.95
N GLY A 156 11.86 -11.81 -5.73
CA GLY A 156 10.46 -11.57 -5.38
C GLY A 156 9.50 -12.00 -6.49
N LYS A 157 8.28 -12.35 -6.11
CA LYS A 157 7.18 -12.70 -7.04
C LYS A 157 5.99 -11.80 -6.77
N ARG A 158 5.19 -11.56 -7.81
CA ARG A 158 3.98 -10.75 -7.71
C ARG A 158 2.72 -11.63 -7.72
N ASP A 159 2.79 -12.74 -7.01
CA ASP A 159 1.70 -13.70 -6.84
C ASP A 159 1.89 -14.53 -5.56
N LYS A 160 0.99 -15.48 -5.32
CA LYS A 160 1.05 -16.38 -4.15
C LYS A 160 2.26 -17.32 -4.10
N THR A 161 3.12 -17.33 -5.11
CA THR A 161 4.39 -18.10 -5.09
C THR A 161 5.54 -17.31 -4.46
N ASP A 162 5.36 -16.03 -4.14
CA ASP A 162 6.34 -15.23 -3.42
C ASP A 162 6.72 -15.90 -2.09
N PRO A 163 8.02 -15.87 -1.70
CA PRO A 163 8.49 -16.49 -0.45
C PRO A 163 7.74 -16.05 0.80
N MET A 164 7.15 -14.85 0.83
CA MET A 164 6.38 -14.38 1.98
C MET A 164 5.15 -15.24 2.30
N TYR A 165 4.58 -15.94 1.31
CA TYR A 165 3.41 -16.82 1.50
C TYR A 165 3.77 -18.26 1.91
N LYS A 166 5.07 -18.59 2.06
CA LYS A 166 5.56 -19.92 2.43
C LYS A 166 5.81 -20.08 3.94
N ARG A 167 5.28 -19.18 4.76
CA ARG A 167 5.42 -19.18 6.23
C ARG A 167 4.42 -20.12 6.88
#